data_f30f82d3ccd6b88b855ae6adad94de18
#
_entry.id   f30f82d3ccd6b88b855ae6adad94de18
#
_cell.length_a   1.000
_cell.length_b   1.000
_cell.length_c   1.000
_cell.angle_alpha   90.00
_cell.angle_beta   90.00
_cell.angle_gamma   90.00
#
_symmetry.space_group_name_H-M   'P 1'
#
loop_
_entity.id
_entity.type
_entity.pdbx_description
1 polymer ?
#
loop_
_entity_poly.entity_id
_entity_poly.type
_entity_poly.pdbx_seq_one_letter_code
_entity_poly.pdbx_strand_id
1 'polypeptide(L)'
;VPSAATIDKRTVEVDVSQWIANPSGTANELKVGVDPSATDHAKVKGGEKSTVISVDLTDEARSVPYTVTNTTYGITSTAFIQVPAYGVFPPTLRPKAPPLKVNSRETITINIADYVRVGAGKTAYVQSPESVSATKSDGGDLYVNDTTLKFTAPKDYSGPASITFTAADGKGNDKTQIINSAVLTLPITVIGREVPPPTFSSSTIDVVAGEDAKIIDLTALTHSPAGTYEDEKQYTYSGGSESGGITARVSASGQLTVSAP
;
A
#
# COMPACT_ATOMS: atom_id res chain seq x y z
N VAL A 1 -17.31 -14.23 14.29
CA VAL A 1 -15.91 -13.96 13.91
C VAL A 1 -15.60 -12.50 14.23
N PRO A 2 -14.59 -12.20 15.04
CA PRO A 2 -14.24 -10.82 15.34
C PRO A 2 -13.95 -10.07 14.05
N SER A 3 -14.56 -8.91 13.86
CA SER A 3 -14.24 -8.04 12.72
C SER A 3 -12.83 -7.45 12.90
N ALA A 4 -12.20 -7.00 11.80
CA ALA A 4 -10.90 -6.31 11.86
C ALA A 4 -10.84 -5.15 12.88
N ALA A 5 -11.99 -4.54 13.20
CA ALA A 5 -12.12 -3.48 14.19
C ALA A 5 -12.02 -3.97 15.66
N THR A 6 -12.18 -5.27 15.92
CA THR A 6 -12.21 -5.86 17.27
C THR A 6 -10.99 -6.69 17.62
N ILE A 7 -10.10 -6.92 16.67
CA ILE A 7 -8.92 -7.80 16.81
C ILE A 7 -8.00 -7.45 18.00
N ASP A 8 -7.92 -6.16 18.42
CA ASP A 8 -7.10 -5.71 19.55
C ASP A 8 -7.87 -5.62 20.87
N LYS A 9 -9.14 -5.94 20.87
CA LYS A 9 -9.96 -5.89 22.08
C LYS A 9 -9.97 -7.28 22.72
N ARG A 10 -9.74 -7.33 24.02
CA ARG A 10 -9.89 -8.59 24.78
C ARG A 10 -11.35 -9.01 24.94
N THR A 11 -12.30 -8.15 24.62
CA THR A 11 -13.73 -8.42 24.68
C THR A 11 -14.37 -8.14 23.32
N VAL A 12 -15.18 -9.06 22.85
CA VAL A 12 -15.91 -8.99 21.58
C VAL A 12 -17.40 -9.03 21.85
N GLU A 13 -18.17 -8.20 21.13
CA GLU A 13 -19.63 -8.24 21.17
C GLU A 13 -20.14 -8.95 19.91
N VAL A 14 -20.98 -9.95 20.12
CA VAL A 14 -21.60 -10.75 19.06
C VAL A 14 -23.10 -10.61 19.16
N ASP A 15 -23.72 -10.02 18.13
CA ASP A 15 -25.17 -10.02 17.99
C ASP A 15 -25.60 -11.32 17.34
N VAL A 16 -26.28 -12.17 18.13
CA VAL A 16 -26.75 -13.49 17.66
C VAL A 16 -28.10 -13.46 16.99
N SER A 17 -28.76 -12.31 16.90
CA SER A 17 -30.11 -12.17 16.30
C SER A 17 -30.22 -12.72 14.89
N GLN A 18 -29.18 -12.54 14.06
CA GLN A 18 -29.17 -12.98 12.67
C GLN A 18 -29.12 -14.52 12.48
N TRP A 19 -28.80 -15.26 13.55
CA TRP A 19 -28.74 -16.73 13.55
C TRP A 19 -29.87 -17.38 14.33
N ILE A 20 -30.81 -16.57 14.85
CA ILE A 20 -31.94 -17.06 15.62
C ILE A 20 -33.22 -16.98 14.77
N ALA A 21 -33.93 -18.10 14.68
CA ALA A 21 -35.25 -18.15 14.06
C ALA A 21 -36.28 -18.65 15.11
N ASN A 22 -37.45 -18.02 15.12
CA ASN A 22 -38.58 -18.48 15.91
C ASN A 22 -39.72 -18.89 14.97
N PRO A 23 -39.81 -20.15 14.57
CA PRO A 23 -40.86 -20.62 13.65
C PRO A 23 -42.28 -20.62 14.26
N SER A 24 -42.37 -20.53 15.61
CA SER A 24 -43.65 -20.61 16.35
C SER A 24 -44.15 -19.28 16.87
N GLY A 25 -43.50 -18.16 16.54
CA GLY A 25 -43.89 -16.85 17.05
C GLY A 25 -43.00 -15.70 16.62
N THR A 26 -43.07 -14.60 17.33
CA THR A 26 -42.29 -13.40 17.06
C THR A 26 -40.93 -13.43 17.79
N ALA A 27 -39.95 -12.67 17.29
CA ALA A 27 -38.63 -12.52 17.92
C ALA A 27 -38.69 -11.98 19.36
N ASN A 28 -39.75 -11.23 19.70
CA ASN A 28 -39.95 -10.66 21.04
C ASN A 28 -40.25 -11.69 22.14
N GLU A 29 -40.57 -12.92 21.74
CA GLU A 29 -40.82 -14.04 22.66
C GLU A 29 -39.55 -14.82 23.00
N LEU A 30 -38.43 -14.44 22.37
CA LEU A 30 -37.15 -15.12 22.57
C LEU A 30 -36.28 -14.34 23.58
N LYS A 31 -35.73 -15.07 24.54
CA LYS A 31 -34.73 -14.57 25.50
C LYS A 31 -33.40 -15.26 25.25
N VAL A 32 -32.36 -14.47 25.01
CA VAL A 32 -31.00 -14.95 24.89
C VAL A 32 -30.35 -15.01 26.28
N GLY A 33 -29.66 -16.10 26.56
CA GLY A 33 -28.89 -16.29 27.78
C GLY A 33 -27.52 -16.88 27.47
N VAL A 34 -26.59 -16.78 28.39
CA VAL A 34 -25.32 -17.51 28.35
C VAL A 34 -25.49 -18.78 29.18
N ASP A 35 -25.00 -19.89 28.66
CA ASP A 35 -25.01 -21.15 29.43
C ASP A 35 -24.22 -20.98 30.74
N PRO A 36 -24.66 -21.56 31.87
CA PRO A 36 -23.95 -21.46 33.13
C PRO A 36 -22.47 -21.83 33.08
N SER A 37 -22.09 -22.74 32.19
CA SER A 37 -20.68 -23.16 31.99
C SER A 37 -19.80 -22.11 31.34
N ALA A 38 -20.37 -21.05 30.78
CA ALA A 38 -19.63 -20.02 30.07
C ALA A 38 -19.74 -18.62 30.70
N THR A 39 -20.41 -18.48 31.83
CA THR A 39 -20.67 -17.17 32.47
C THR A 39 -19.41 -16.47 32.97
N ASP A 40 -18.32 -17.20 33.20
CA ASP A 40 -17.02 -16.62 33.57
C ASP A 40 -16.37 -15.83 32.45
N HIS A 41 -16.79 -16.05 31.19
CA HIS A 41 -16.15 -15.50 30.01
C HIS A 41 -17.14 -14.85 29.03
N ALA A 42 -18.43 -14.94 29.29
CA ALA A 42 -19.46 -14.37 28.44
C ALA A 42 -20.66 -13.87 29.26
N LYS A 43 -21.28 -12.81 28.79
CA LYS A 43 -22.51 -12.27 29.39
C LYS A 43 -23.38 -11.60 28.35
N VAL A 44 -24.69 -11.65 28.52
CA VAL A 44 -25.63 -10.85 27.72
C VAL A 44 -25.38 -9.38 28.04
N LYS A 45 -25.17 -8.55 27.03
CA LYS A 45 -24.99 -7.11 27.17
C LYS A 45 -26.30 -6.39 26.85
N GLY A 46 -26.81 -5.64 27.80
CA GLY A 46 -28.07 -4.88 27.66
C GLY A 46 -29.20 -5.48 28.48
N GLY A 47 -30.44 -5.13 28.16
CA GLY A 47 -31.62 -5.56 28.89
C GLY A 47 -32.06 -6.99 28.53
N GLU A 48 -33.16 -7.43 29.15
CA GLU A 48 -33.70 -8.81 29.00
C GLU A 48 -34.01 -9.26 27.55
N LYS A 49 -34.23 -8.31 26.65
CA LYS A 49 -34.50 -8.58 25.22
C LYS A 49 -33.25 -8.46 24.32
N SER A 50 -32.07 -8.28 24.93
CA SER A 50 -30.85 -8.12 24.15
C SER A 50 -30.42 -9.44 23.53
N THR A 51 -29.97 -9.36 22.28
CA THR A 51 -29.37 -10.46 21.52
C THR A 51 -27.86 -10.36 21.42
N VAL A 52 -27.26 -9.36 22.13
CA VAL A 52 -25.83 -9.12 22.10
C VAL A 52 -25.17 -9.84 23.27
N ILE A 53 -24.22 -10.72 22.94
CA ILE A 53 -23.39 -11.42 23.90
C ILE A 53 -21.98 -10.80 23.87
N SER A 54 -21.53 -10.33 25.01
CA SER A 54 -20.15 -9.90 25.23
C SER A 54 -19.31 -11.09 25.65
N VAL A 55 -18.24 -11.37 24.93
CA VAL A 55 -17.36 -12.53 25.16
C VAL A 55 -15.94 -12.05 25.41
N ASP A 56 -15.32 -12.52 26.49
CA ASP A 56 -13.93 -12.27 26.79
C ASP A 56 -13.02 -13.25 26.02
N LEU A 57 -12.06 -12.70 25.29
CA LEU A 57 -11.06 -13.46 24.56
C LEU A 57 -9.91 -13.86 25.50
N THR A 58 -9.51 -15.10 25.40
CA THR A 58 -8.37 -15.65 26.16
C THR A 58 -7.28 -16.16 25.23
N ASP A 59 -6.18 -16.59 25.78
CA ASP A 59 -5.03 -17.10 25.04
C ASP A 59 -5.33 -18.45 24.32
N GLU A 60 -6.51 -19.03 24.58
CA GLU A 60 -6.98 -20.26 23.95
C GLU A 60 -8.29 -20.03 23.19
N ALA A 61 -8.42 -20.68 22.03
CA ALA A 61 -9.68 -20.74 21.30
C ALA A 61 -10.70 -21.57 22.09
N ARG A 62 -11.95 -21.12 22.06
CA ARG A 62 -13.03 -21.81 22.78
C ARG A 62 -14.36 -21.75 22.06
N SER A 63 -15.25 -22.63 22.47
CA SER A 63 -16.66 -22.62 22.10
C SER A 63 -17.47 -22.09 23.28
N VAL A 64 -18.21 -21.01 23.08
CA VAL A 64 -19.05 -20.38 24.11
C VAL A 64 -20.49 -20.77 23.84
N PRO A 65 -21.08 -21.66 24.70
CA PRO A 65 -22.47 -22.02 24.57
C PRO A 65 -23.37 -20.87 25.05
N TYR A 66 -24.42 -20.62 24.30
CA TYR A 66 -25.49 -19.70 24.65
C TYR A 66 -26.85 -20.34 24.46
N THR A 67 -27.83 -19.85 25.17
CA THR A 67 -29.20 -20.39 25.16
C THR A 67 -30.15 -19.39 24.53
N VAL A 68 -31.14 -19.92 23.82
CA VAL A 68 -32.28 -19.16 23.32
C VAL A 68 -33.54 -19.83 23.85
N THR A 69 -34.28 -19.12 24.66
CA THR A 69 -35.50 -19.64 25.30
C THR A 69 -36.71 -18.93 24.68
N ASN A 70 -37.65 -19.69 24.19
CA ASN A 70 -39.00 -19.18 23.92
C ASN A 70 -39.75 -19.06 25.23
N THR A 71 -40.00 -17.83 25.68
CA THR A 71 -40.60 -17.57 27.00
C THR A 71 -42.07 -17.95 27.10
N THR A 72 -42.77 -18.03 25.96
CA THR A 72 -44.19 -18.43 25.90
C THR A 72 -44.37 -19.93 26.14
N TYR A 73 -43.46 -20.75 25.60
CA TYR A 73 -43.55 -22.20 25.68
C TYR A 73 -42.54 -22.85 26.62
N GLY A 74 -41.62 -22.09 27.20
CA GLY A 74 -40.59 -22.60 28.09
C GLY A 74 -39.54 -23.49 27.40
N ILE A 75 -39.44 -23.43 26.07
CA ILE A 75 -38.53 -24.27 25.30
C ILE A 75 -37.21 -23.55 25.11
N THR A 76 -36.12 -24.24 25.45
CA THR A 76 -34.74 -23.72 25.34
C THR A 76 -33.93 -24.51 24.32
N SER A 77 -33.24 -23.82 23.45
CA SER A 77 -32.23 -24.36 22.54
C SER A 77 -30.86 -23.81 22.85
N THR A 78 -29.84 -24.65 22.68
CA THR A 78 -28.42 -24.22 22.87
C THR A 78 -27.71 -24.13 21.53
N ALA A 79 -26.94 -23.05 21.35
CA ALA A 79 -26.05 -22.85 20.21
C ALA A 79 -24.69 -22.39 20.69
N PHE A 80 -23.72 -22.28 19.80
CA PHE A 80 -22.34 -22.02 20.14
C PHE A 80 -21.76 -20.86 19.33
N ILE A 81 -20.99 -19.99 20.03
CA ILE A 81 -20.13 -18.98 19.42
C ILE A 81 -18.71 -19.55 19.43
N GLN A 82 -18.13 -19.72 18.25
CA GLN A 82 -16.71 -20.09 18.12
C GLN A 82 -15.85 -18.86 18.29
N VAL A 83 -15.00 -18.86 19.30
CA VAL A 83 -14.17 -17.73 19.70
C VAL A 83 -12.70 -18.09 19.49
N PRO A 84 -11.96 -17.37 18.63
CA PRO A 84 -10.52 -17.61 18.46
C PRO A 84 -9.74 -17.16 19.68
N ALA A 85 -8.53 -17.67 19.85
CA ALA A 85 -7.60 -17.18 20.85
C ALA A 85 -7.28 -15.68 20.62
N TYR A 86 -7.10 -14.94 21.73
CA TYR A 86 -6.71 -13.53 21.66
C TYR A 86 -5.35 -13.38 20.99
N GLY A 87 -5.27 -12.43 20.04
CA GLY A 87 -4.02 -12.14 19.36
C GLY A 87 -3.56 -13.20 18.35
N VAL A 88 -4.37 -14.24 18.08
CA VAL A 88 -4.08 -15.24 17.05
C VAL A 88 -4.96 -14.96 15.83
N PHE A 89 -4.39 -14.29 14.82
CA PHE A 89 -5.05 -14.01 13.56
C PHE A 89 -4.00 -13.86 12.44
N PRO A 90 -4.35 -14.17 11.20
CA PRO A 90 -3.45 -13.97 10.06
C PRO A 90 -3.02 -12.51 9.93
N PRO A 91 -1.81 -12.23 9.44
CA PRO A 91 -1.39 -10.88 9.13
C PRO A 91 -2.42 -10.14 8.27
N THR A 92 -2.70 -8.89 8.60
CA THR A 92 -3.64 -8.03 7.89
C THR A 92 -3.03 -6.65 7.65
N LEU A 93 -3.58 -5.91 6.69
CA LEU A 93 -3.16 -4.51 6.50
C LEU A 93 -3.65 -3.66 7.67
N ARG A 94 -2.80 -2.70 8.09
CA ARG A 94 -3.18 -1.72 9.11
C ARG A 94 -4.26 -0.78 8.56
N PRO A 95 -5.39 -0.62 9.26
CA PRO A 95 -6.31 0.46 8.95
C PRO A 95 -5.61 1.81 9.09
N LYS A 96 -5.80 2.71 8.12
CA LYS A 96 -5.22 4.06 8.13
C LYS A 96 -3.67 4.08 8.04
N ALA A 97 -3.05 3.07 7.45
CA ALA A 97 -1.64 3.14 7.09
C ALA A 97 -1.40 4.33 6.13
N PRO A 98 -0.24 5.00 6.22
CA PRO A 98 0.05 6.12 5.33
C PRO A 98 0.07 5.66 3.87
N PRO A 99 -0.44 6.47 2.92
CA PRO A 99 -0.42 6.09 1.52
C PRO A 99 1.01 6.05 0.98
N LEU A 100 1.33 4.99 0.22
CA LEU A 100 2.61 4.88 -0.49
C LEU A 100 2.56 5.72 -1.76
N LYS A 101 3.46 6.68 -1.86
CA LYS A 101 3.64 7.54 -3.02
C LYS A 101 5.12 7.61 -3.39
N VAL A 102 5.41 7.59 -4.68
CA VAL A 102 6.76 7.66 -5.21
C VAL A 102 6.75 8.42 -6.53
N ASN A 103 7.75 9.26 -6.78
CA ASN A 103 7.88 9.88 -8.09
C ASN A 103 8.44 8.87 -9.09
N SER A 104 8.09 9.04 -10.36
CA SER A 104 8.71 8.32 -11.47
C SER A 104 10.24 8.32 -11.34
N ARG A 105 10.91 7.19 -11.55
CA ARG A 105 12.35 6.92 -11.38
C ARG A 105 12.88 6.88 -9.93
N GLU A 106 12.08 7.24 -8.95
CA GLU A 106 12.51 7.22 -7.57
C GLU A 106 12.22 5.87 -6.91
N THR A 107 12.92 5.63 -5.82
CA THR A 107 12.78 4.43 -5.01
C THR A 107 12.22 4.81 -3.64
N ILE A 108 11.22 4.04 -3.18
CA ILE A 108 10.76 4.10 -1.80
C ILE A 108 11.16 2.83 -1.06
N THR A 109 11.45 2.99 0.21
CA THR A 109 11.67 1.90 1.15
C THR A 109 10.42 1.73 2.01
N ILE A 110 9.95 0.49 2.14
CA ILE A 110 8.72 0.14 2.81
C ILE A 110 9.07 -0.74 4.02
N ASN A 111 8.92 -0.18 5.22
CA ASN A 111 8.99 -0.98 6.44
C ASN A 111 7.64 -1.67 6.64
N ILE A 112 7.58 -2.99 6.58
CA ILE A 112 6.32 -3.73 6.65
C ILE A 112 5.58 -3.54 7.98
N ALA A 113 6.29 -3.23 9.07
CA ALA A 113 5.67 -2.99 10.37
C ALA A 113 4.71 -1.78 10.36
N ASP A 114 4.92 -0.82 9.45
CA ASP A 114 4.05 0.35 9.31
C ASP A 114 2.72 0.01 8.61
N TYR A 115 2.69 -1.07 7.84
CA TYR A 115 1.56 -1.47 6.98
C TYR A 115 0.90 -2.77 7.40
N VAL A 116 1.62 -3.65 8.08
CA VAL A 116 1.14 -4.97 8.47
C VAL A 116 0.84 -5.02 9.96
N ARG A 117 -0.27 -5.65 10.29
CA ARG A 117 -0.72 -5.91 11.64
C ARG A 117 -0.74 -7.41 11.89
N VAL A 118 -0.17 -7.82 12.99
CA VAL A 118 -0.13 -9.18 13.51
C VAL A 118 -0.63 -9.23 14.95
N GLY A 119 -0.76 -10.39 15.52
CA GLY A 119 -1.20 -10.58 16.89
C GLY A 119 -0.32 -9.88 17.91
N ALA A 120 -0.87 -9.63 19.09
CA ALA A 120 -0.16 -8.96 20.17
C ALA A 120 1.11 -9.71 20.58
N GLY A 121 2.21 -8.99 20.77
CA GLY A 121 3.50 -9.55 21.14
C GLY A 121 4.26 -10.25 20.00
N LYS A 122 3.75 -10.16 18.75
CA LYS A 122 4.37 -10.75 17.56
C LYS A 122 4.94 -9.68 16.64
N THR A 123 5.87 -10.07 15.78
CA THR A 123 6.46 -9.21 14.77
C THR A 123 6.12 -9.74 13.37
N ALA A 124 5.65 -8.86 12.49
CA ALA A 124 5.43 -9.18 11.11
C ALA A 124 6.76 -9.25 10.34
N TYR A 125 6.88 -10.22 9.43
CA TYR A 125 8.01 -10.33 8.52
C TYR A 125 7.58 -10.85 7.15
N VAL A 126 8.38 -10.59 6.14
CA VAL A 126 8.21 -11.16 4.78
C VAL A 126 8.66 -12.60 4.83
N GLN A 127 7.81 -13.51 4.43
CA GLN A 127 8.06 -14.96 4.56
C GLN A 127 9.29 -15.41 3.77
N SER A 128 9.42 -14.94 2.53
CA SER A 128 10.59 -15.22 1.67
C SER A 128 10.72 -14.18 0.57
N PRO A 129 11.94 -13.98 -0.01
CA PRO A 129 12.14 -13.08 -1.14
C PRO A 129 11.27 -13.45 -2.35
N GLU A 130 11.09 -14.74 -2.63
CA GLU A 130 10.33 -15.27 -3.76
C GLU A 130 8.83 -14.97 -3.64
N SER A 131 8.35 -14.68 -2.43
CA SER A 131 6.95 -14.31 -2.20
C SER A 131 6.63 -12.87 -2.60
N VAL A 132 7.66 -12.07 -2.97
CA VAL A 132 7.50 -10.65 -3.27
C VAL A 132 7.38 -10.43 -4.77
N SER A 133 6.36 -9.70 -5.16
CA SER A 133 6.13 -9.30 -6.55
C SER A 133 5.58 -7.88 -6.60
N ALA A 134 5.69 -7.22 -7.73
CA ALA A 134 5.14 -5.87 -7.91
C ALA A 134 4.54 -5.70 -9.30
N THR A 135 3.56 -4.82 -9.40
CA THR A 135 3.06 -4.31 -10.67
C THR A 135 3.65 -2.93 -10.93
N LYS A 136 4.00 -2.67 -12.21
CA LYS A 136 4.51 -1.35 -12.59
C LYS A 136 5.73 -0.88 -11.78
N SER A 137 6.65 -1.81 -11.45
CA SER A 137 8.01 -1.49 -10.98
C SER A 137 8.95 -1.40 -12.18
N ASP A 138 10.18 -0.92 -11.95
CA ASP A 138 11.26 -0.89 -12.96
C ASP A 138 11.86 -2.28 -13.27
N GLY A 139 11.43 -3.31 -12.53
CA GLY A 139 11.92 -4.68 -12.64
C GLY A 139 13.11 -4.99 -11.74
N GLY A 140 13.58 -4.04 -10.94
CA GLY A 140 14.65 -4.27 -9.95
C GLY A 140 14.20 -5.07 -8.73
N ASP A 141 15.17 -5.35 -7.84
CA ASP A 141 14.92 -6.09 -6.62
C ASP A 141 13.89 -5.40 -5.73
N LEU A 142 12.93 -6.15 -5.22
CA LEU A 142 11.88 -5.67 -4.33
C LEU A 142 12.16 -5.99 -2.86
N TYR A 143 12.93 -7.03 -2.59
CA TYR A 143 13.24 -7.49 -1.24
C TYR A 143 14.58 -6.91 -0.77
N VAL A 144 14.59 -6.30 0.42
CA VAL A 144 15.81 -5.81 1.09
C VAL A 144 16.18 -6.75 2.23
N ASN A 145 15.24 -7.02 3.10
CA ASN A 145 15.33 -7.99 4.20
C ASN A 145 13.91 -8.39 4.65
N ASP A 146 13.81 -9.23 5.66
CA ASP A 146 12.54 -9.77 6.13
C ASP A 146 11.56 -8.75 6.73
N THR A 147 12.00 -7.53 6.99
CA THR A 147 11.15 -6.44 7.50
C THR A 147 11.04 -5.26 6.55
N THR A 148 11.77 -5.30 5.44
CA THR A 148 11.91 -4.14 4.56
C THR A 148 11.82 -4.54 3.10
N LEU A 149 10.93 -3.89 2.39
CA LEU A 149 10.80 -3.96 0.94
C LEU A 149 11.24 -2.64 0.31
N LYS A 150 11.56 -2.65 -0.98
CA LYS A 150 11.78 -1.45 -1.77
C LYS A 150 10.96 -1.53 -3.06
N PHE A 151 10.56 -0.38 -3.56
CA PHE A 151 9.87 -0.28 -4.84
C PHE A 151 10.46 0.89 -5.62
N THR A 152 10.95 0.62 -6.82
CA THR A 152 11.44 1.66 -7.74
C THR A 152 10.42 1.85 -8.86
N ALA A 153 9.98 3.09 -9.03
CA ALA A 153 9.03 3.44 -10.06
C ALA A 153 9.68 3.50 -11.44
N PRO A 154 9.00 3.01 -12.50
CA PRO A 154 9.51 3.10 -13.86
C PRO A 154 9.70 4.55 -14.32
N LYS A 155 10.58 4.72 -15.30
CA LYS A 155 10.98 6.01 -15.87
C LYS A 155 9.80 6.84 -16.40
N ASP A 156 8.93 6.22 -17.17
CA ASP A 156 7.89 6.94 -17.94
C ASP A 156 6.48 6.50 -17.51
N TYR A 157 6.30 6.19 -16.22
CA TYR A 157 5.03 5.75 -15.71
C TYR A 157 4.51 6.69 -14.61
N SER A 158 3.23 6.97 -14.69
CA SER A 158 2.47 7.59 -13.60
C SER A 158 1.11 6.87 -13.46
N GLY A 159 0.65 6.70 -12.24
CA GLY A 159 -0.61 6.00 -11.97
C GLY A 159 -0.51 4.94 -10.87
N PRO A 160 -1.49 4.04 -10.79
CA PRO A 160 -1.54 3.01 -9.76
C PRO A 160 -0.52 1.89 -9.99
N ALA A 161 0.17 1.51 -8.93
CA ALA A 161 1.08 0.38 -8.85
C ALA A 161 0.80 -0.39 -7.56
N SER A 162 1.44 -1.54 -7.37
CA SER A 162 1.32 -2.30 -6.14
C SER A 162 2.53 -3.18 -5.89
N ILE A 163 2.75 -3.51 -4.61
CA ILE A 163 3.66 -4.55 -4.19
C ILE A 163 2.88 -5.61 -3.40
N THR A 164 3.08 -6.87 -3.74
CA THR A 164 2.42 -8.03 -3.13
C THR A 164 3.47 -8.92 -2.50
N PHE A 165 3.23 -9.40 -1.29
CA PHE A 165 4.13 -10.28 -0.57
C PHE A 165 3.37 -11.16 0.42
N THR A 166 3.97 -12.28 0.80
CA THR A 166 3.45 -13.09 1.90
C THR A 166 4.02 -12.56 3.21
N ALA A 167 3.15 -11.97 4.03
CA ALA A 167 3.47 -11.60 5.39
C ALA A 167 3.27 -12.81 6.31
N ALA A 168 4.15 -12.98 7.29
CA ALA A 168 4.09 -14.03 8.28
C ALA A 168 4.32 -13.48 9.69
N ASP A 169 3.89 -14.22 10.69
CA ASP A 169 4.26 -14.02 12.08
C ASP A 169 4.86 -15.31 12.66
N GLY A 170 5.60 -15.18 13.75
CA GLY A 170 6.18 -16.31 14.48
C GLY A 170 5.69 -16.39 15.92
N LYS A 171 6.26 -17.26 16.70
CA LYS A 171 6.03 -17.34 18.15
C LYS A 171 6.86 -16.23 18.83
N GLY A 172 6.21 -15.12 19.17
CA GLY A 172 6.92 -13.91 19.59
C GLY A 172 7.78 -13.37 18.44
N ASN A 173 9.09 -13.27 18.66
CA ASN A 173 10.08 -12.87 17.65
C ASN A 173 10.78 -14.06 16.96
N ASP A 174 10.39 -15.30 17.29
CA ASP A 174 10.95 -16.48 16.65
C ASP A 174 10.32 -16.69 15.27
N LYS A 175 11.13 -16.49 14.23
CA LYS A 175 10.75 -16.61 12.81
C LYS A 175 10.90 -18.04 12.28
N THR A 176 11.50 -18.94 13.04
CA THR A 176 11.72 -20.32 12.62
C THR A 176 10.44 -21.14 12.58
N GLN A 177 9.43 -20.70 13.31
CA GLN A 177 8.11 -21.30 13.35
C GLN A 177 7.06 -20.29 12.90
N ILE A 178 6.61 -20.45 11.66
CA ILE A 178 5.47 -19.65 11.14
C ILE A 178 4.20 -20.12 11.85
N ILE A 179 3.51 -19.21 12.51
CA ILE A 179 2.22 -19.47 13.14
C ILE A 179 1.08 -19.08 12.20
N ASN A 180 1.15 -17.89 11.63
CA ASN A 180 0.17 -17.41 10.65
C ASN A 180 0.88 -16.77 9.47
N SER A 181 0.27 -16.86 8.29
CA SER A 181 0.69 -16.13 7.10
C SER A 181 -0.49 -15.68 6.27
N ALA A 182 -0.30 -14.61 5.50
CA ALA A 182 -1.28 -14.10 4.55
C ALA A 182 -0.58 -13.37 3.39
N VAL A 183 -1.15 -13.50 2.19
CA VAL A 183 -0.72 -12.70 1.05
C VAL A 183 -1.36 -11.32 1.17
N LEU A 184 -0.54 -10.28 1.16
CA LEU A 184 -0.96 -8.89 1.28
C LEU A 184 -0.49 -8.09 0.08
N THR A 185 -1.31 -7.14 -0.34
CA THR A 185 -0.99 -6.21 -1.44
C THR A 185 -1.08 -4.78 -0.93
N LEU A 186 0.01 -4.04 -1.06
CA LEU A 186 0.09 -2.61 -0.75
C LEU A 186 -0.08 -1.80 -2.03
N PRO A 187 -1.10 -0.95 -2.12
CA PRO A 187 -1.24 -0.03 -3.24
C PRO A 187 -0.20 1.07 -3.18
N ILE A 188 0.36 1.42 -4.34
CA ILE A 188 1.36 2.47 -4.51
C ILE A 188 0.85 3.43 -5.58
N THR A 189 1.02 4.74 -5.36
CA THR A 189 0.74 5.75 -6.38
C THR A 189 2.06 6.28 -6.92
N VAL A 190 2.31 6.06 -8.21
CA VAL A 190 3.45 6.65 -8.92
C VAL A 190 3.04 8.01 -9.44
N ILE A 191 3.78 9.04 -9.05
CA ILE A 191 3.58 10.44 -9.47
C ILE A 191 4.50 10.70 -10.66
N GLY A 192 3.93 11.20 -11.77
CA GLY A 192 4.69 11.60 -12.94
C GLY A 192 5.63 12.75 -12.60
N ARG A 193 6.82 12.73 -13.18
CA ARG A 193 7.75 13.84 -13.09
C ARG A 193 7.51 14.80 -14.25
N GLU A 194 7.25 16.06 -13.95
CA GLU A 194 7.29 17.14 -14.92
C GLU A 194 8.72 17.68 -15.02
N VAL A 195 9.28 17.62 -16.22
CA VAL A 195 10.57 18.25 -16.53
C VAL A 195 10.29 19.52 -17.32
N PRO A 196 10.59 20.71 -16.79
CA PRO A 196 10.43 21.94 -17.53
C PRO A 196 11.27 21.95 -18.82
N PRO A 197 10.86 22.67 -19.86
CA PRO A 197 11.63 22.75 -21.10
C PRO A 197 13.01 23.37 -20.85
N PRO A 198 14.01 23.03 -21.67
CA PRO A 198 15.31 23.66 -21.60
C PRO A 198 15.23 25.14 -21.91
N THR A 199 16.14 25.92 -21.35
CA THR A 199 16.28 27.33 -21.63
C THR A 199 17.62 27.61 -22.28
N PHE A 200 17.69 28.67 -23.07
CA PHE A 200 18.91 29.12 -23.72
C PHE A 200 19.40 30.43 -23.12
N SER A 201 20.71 30.53 -22.96
CA SER A 201 21.37 31.84 -22.77
C SER A 201 21.56 32.50 -24.14
N SER A 202 21.15 33.75 -24.24
CA SER A 202 21.42 34.54 -25.48
C SER A 202 22.90 34.76 -25.65
N SER A 203 23.37 34.67 -26.87
CA SER A 203 24.76 35.00 -27.25
C SER A 203 24.78 35.87 -28.52
N THR A 204 25.79 36.65 -28.64
CA THR A 204 26.04 37.48 -29.82
C THR A 204 27.30 36.99 -30.53
N ILE A 205 27.27 36.96 -31.85
CA ILE A 205 28.41 36.58 -32.68
C ILE A 205 28.64 37.65 -33.77
N ASP A 206 29.88 38.06 -33.91
CA ASP A 206 30.30 38.95 -34.98
C ASP A 206 30.79 38.11 -36.16
N VAL A 207 30.24 38.34 -37.34
CA VAL A 207 30.67 37.73 -38.60
C VAL A 207 31.12 38.79 -39.57
N VAL A 208 32.21 38.53 -40.28
CA VAL A 208 32.76 39.41 -41.30
C VAL A 208 32.55 38.80 -42.66
N ALA A 209 32.07 39.59 -43.62
CA ALA A 209 31.83 39.10 -44.97
C ALA A 209 33.14 38.64 -45.65
N GLY A 210 33.09 37.45 -46.28
CA GLY A 210 34.26 36.85 -46.93
C GLY A 210 35.20 36.08 -46.00
N GLU A 211 34.96 36.05 -44.72
CA GLU A 211 35.71 35.20 -43.77
C GLU A 211 35.10 33.82 -43.62
N ASP A 212 35.86 32.89 -43.01
CA ASP A 212 35.41 31.54 -42.69
C ASP A 212 34.20 31.57 -41.76
N ALA A 213 33.27 30.60 -41.96
CA ALA A 213 32.10 30.47 -41.13
C ALA A 213 32.46 30.29 -39.65
N LYS A 214 31.77 30.98 -38.78
CA LYS A 214 31.89 30.83 -37.33
C LYS A 214 31.02 29.73 -36.80
N ILE A 215 31.51 28.94 -35.89
CA ILE A 215 30.79 27.80 -35.26
C ILE A 215 30.60 28.11 -33.77
N ILE A 216 29.34 27.97 -33.31
CA ILE A 216 28.98 28.06 -31.89
C ILE A 216 28.42 26.72 -31.46
N ASP A 217 28.87 26.27 -30.30
CA ASP A 217 28.28 25.11 -29.63
C ASP A 217 27.07 25.56 -28.80
N LEU A 218 25.87 25.25 -29.29
CA LEU A 218 24.63 25.58 -28.60
C LEU A 218 24.42 24.72 -27.34
N THR A 219 25.10 23.58 -27.23
CA THR A 219 25.01 22.76 -26.01
C THR A 219 25.57 23.50 -24.81
N ALA A 220 26.62 24.30 -24.99
CA ALA A 220 27.20 25.16 -23.96
C ALA A 220 26.26 26.30 -23.51
N LEU A 221 25.32 26.70 -24.36
CA LEU A 221 24.33 27.74 -24.09
C LEU A 221 23.00 27.19 -23.59
N THR A 222 22.82 25.84 -23.61
CA THR A 222 21.60 25.19 -23.21
C THR A 222 21.61 24.89 -21.72
N HIS A 223 20.61 25.38 -21.00
CA HIS A 223 20.41 25.05 -19.61
C HIS A 223 19.33 23.97 -19.49
N SER A 224 19.73 22.79 -19.01
CA SER A 224 18.84 21.65 -18.81
C SER A 224 18.29 21.61 -17.38
N PRO A 225 16.98 21.57 -17.19
CA PRO A 225 16.36 21.38 -15.88
C PRO A 225 16.28 19.91 -15.44
N ALA A 226 16.78 18.96 -16.25
CA ALA A 226 16.66 17.52 -15.99
C ALA A 226 17.42 17.04 -14.73
N GLY A 227 18.24 17.89 -14.11
CA GLY A 227 18.96 17.55 -12.89
C GLY A 227 20.01 16.44 -13.12
N THR A 228 19.88 15.31 -12.44
CA THR A 228 20.83 14.18 -12.50
C THR A 228 20.53 13.16 -13.60
N TYR A 229 19.39 13.27 -14.29
CA TYR A 229 18.98 12.28 -15.28
C TYR A 229 19.52 12.63 -16.67
N GLU A 230 20.58 11.95 -17.08
CA GLU A 230 21.28 12.25 -18.35
C GLU A 230 20.43 12.00 -19.60
N ASP A 231 19.51 11.05 -19.57
CA ASP A 231 18.61 10.78 -20.68
C ASP A 231 17.57 11.88 -20.90
N GLU A 232 17.24 12.66 -19.87
CA GLU A 232 16.39 13.85 -19.98
C GLU A 232 17.15 15.10 -20.43
N LYS A 233 18.50 15.04 -20.45
CA LYS A 233 19.36 16.10 -20.97
C LYS A 233 19.69 15.96 -22.46
N GLN A 234 19.16 14.93 -23.12
CA GLN A 234 19.38 14.71 -24.55
C GLN A 234 18.42 15.55 -25.37
N TYR A 235 18.97 16.56 -26.03
CA TYR A 235 18.21 17.47 -26.87
C TYR A 235 18.60 17.33 -28.34
N THR A 236 17.63 17.54 -29.21
CA THR A 236 17.85 17.69 -30.64
C THR A 236 17.65 19.16 -31.00
N TYR A 237 18.63 19.72 -31.70
CA TYR A 237 18.62 21.10 -32.09
C TYR A 237 18.14 21.24 -33.52
N SER A 238 17.38 22.29 -33.78
CA SER A 238 16.92 22.62 -35.08
C SER A 238 16.74 24.13 -35.24
N GLY A 239 16.77 24.60 -36.45
CA GLY A 239 16.57 25.99 -36.76
C GLY A 239 17.59 26.50 -37.76
N GLY A 240 17.50 27.75 -38.07
CA GLY A 240 18.34 28.47 -39.00
C GLY A 240 17.60 29.67 -39.57
N SER A 241 18.33 30.59 -40.12
CA SER A 241 17.76 31.73 -40.86
C SER A 241 18.73 32.20 -41.94
N GLU A 242 18.18 32.90 -42.93
CA GLU A 242 18.92 33.59 -43.93
C GLU A 242 18.37 35.01 -44.03
N SER A 243 19.20 36.00 -43.78
CA SER A 243 18.79 37.40 -43.80
C SER A 243 19.99 38.33 -43.98
N GLY A 244 19.87 39.33 -44.82
CA GLY A 244 20.92 40.36 -44.98
C GLY A 244 22.26 39.81 -45.48
N GLY A 245 22.26 38.72 -46.26
CA GLY A 245 23.47 38.05 -46.70
C GLY A 245 24.14 37.15 -45.63
N ILE A 246 23.53 37.02 -44.45
CA ILE A 246 24.00 36.12 -43.39
C ILE A 246 23.19 34.84 -43.42
N THR A 247 23.87 33.71 -43.43
CA THR A 247 23.26 32.37 -43.33
C THR A 247 23.60 31.74 -41.99
N ALA A 248 22.58 31.28 -41.27
CA ALA A 248 22.72 30.54 -40.02
C ALA A 248 22.09 29.15 -40.15
N ARG A 249 22.80 28.09 -39.82
CA ARG A 249 22.33 26.69 -39.86
C ARG A 249 22.68 25.97 -38.59
N VAL A 250 21.70 25.24 -38.06
CA VAL A 250 21.85 24.46 -36.83
C VAL A 250 21.88 22.97 -37.18
N SER A 251 22.89 22.26 -36.68
CA SER A 251 22.92 20.78 -36.73
C SER A 251 22.10 20.17 -35.61
N ALA A 252 21.64 18.93 -35.80
CA ALA A 252 20.92 18.19 -34.74
C ALA A 252 21.72 17.97 -33.45
N SER A 253 23.06 18.03 -33.55
CA SER A 253 23.98 17.92 -32.39
C SER A 253 24.23 19.23 -31.66
N GLY A 254 23.62 20.34 -32.11
CA GLY A 254 23.75 21.64 -31.44
C GLY A 254 24.88 22.53 -31.96
N GLN A 255 25.44 22.27 -33.13
CA GLN A 255 26.40 23.21 -33.75
C GLN A 255 25.65 24.21 -34.60
N LEU A 256 25.80 25.48 -34.27
CA LEU A 256 25.32 26.60 -35.11
C LEU A 256 26.47 27.11 -35.96
N THR A 257 26.32 27.03 -37.26
CA THR A 257 27.25 27.58 -38.24
C THR A 257 26.68 28.87 -38.78
N VAL A 258 27.46 29.97 -38.72
CA VAL A 258 27.05 31.28 -39.24
C VAL A 258 28.09 31.78 -40.22
N SER A 259 27.66 32.18 -41.41
CA SER A 259 28.51 32.72 -42.49
C SER A 259 27.90 33.96 -43.12
N ALA A 260 28.78 34.85 -43.56
CA ALA A 260 28.47 36.01 -44.38
C ALA A 260 29.35 35.94 -45.64
N PRO A 261 28.76 35.67 -46.84
CA PRO A 261 29.50 35.54 -48.06
C PRO A 261 30.09 36.88 -48.57
#